data_a808c11de9d92edb7683da5a1a6017f6
#
_entry.id   a808c11de9d92edb7683da5a1a6017f6
#
_cell.length_a   1.000
_cell.length_b   1.000
_cell.length_c   1.000
_cell.angle_alpha   90.00
_cell.angle_beta   90.00
_cell.angle_gamma   90.00
#
_symmetry.space_group_name_H-M   'P 1'
#
loop_
_entity.id
_entity.type
_entity.pdbx_description
1 polymer ?
#
loop_
_entity_poly.entity_id
_entity_poly.type
_entity_poly.pdbx_seq_one_letter_code
_entity_poly.pdbx_strand_id
1 'polypeptide(L)'
;MMVIKGAQSELERKKSLIDTLYHHSDLSVESISYQADMSIKQVQGIVDKIRKNEALDVLVSHGNTPVEKIMTKVVVSLESSKTVYDASKLMTKNRVGSLVVTSKGKPIGIITKGDIVKGVSKFDVSFKTISLGKFATRPLIYASSRQTVEEVSELMIKNRIRKLPVIQQGKVVGIVTATDLAMFLSPTRRPGLTESILHVITREKSRKK
;
A
#
# COMPACT_ATOMS: atom_id res chain seq x y z
N MET A 1 -10.01 25.09 42.73
CA MET A 1 -8.88 24.21 42.29
C MET A 1 -9.18 22.70 42.35
N MET A 2 -10.14 22.25 43.17
CA MET A 2 -10.51 20.82 43.32
C MET A 2 -11.37 20.26 42.17
N VAL A 3 -12.24 21.08 41.56
CA VAL A 3 -13.15 20.65 40.46
C VAL A 3 -12.42 20.30 39.18
N ILE A 4 -11.30 20.97 38.86
CA ILE A 4 -10.53 20.73 37.61
C ILE A 4 -9.79 19.38 37.67
N LYS A 5 -9.29 18.96 38.83
CA LYS A 5 -8.64 17.66 39.02
C LYS A 5 -9.60 16.48 38.85
N GLY A 6 -10.86 16.62 39.26
CA GLY A 6 -11.88 15.58 39.10
C GLY A 6 -12.26 15.35 37.62
N ALA A 7 -12.47 16.42 36.87
CA ALA A 7 -12.83 16.35 35.46
C ALA A 7 -11.70 15.77 34.58
N GLN A 8 -10.44 16.10 34.87
CA GLN A 8 -9.28 15.49 34.16
C GLN A 8 -9.15 14.00 34.47
N SER A 9 -9.36 13.58 35.71
CA SER A 9 -9.36 12.18 36.12
C SER A 9 -10.47 11.37 35.44
N GLU A 10 -11.65 11.95 35.25
CA GLU A 10 -12.78 11.32 34.56
C GLU A 10 -12.51 11.18 33.04
N LEU A 11 -12.00 12.21 32.42
CA LEU A 11 -11.63 12.16 31.01
C LEU A 11 -10.54 11.10 30.72
N GLU A 12 -9.55 10.97 31.61
CA GLU A 12 -8.51 9.93 31.44
C GLU A 12 -9.07 8.51 31.64
N ARG A 13 -10.01 8.32 32.56
CA ARG A 13 -10.74 7.04 32.70
C ARG A 13 -11.54 6.70 31.45
N LYS A 14 -12.25 7.66 30.87
CA LYS A 14 -13.02 7.47 29.65
C LYS A 14 -12.10 7.14 28.44
N LYS A 15 -10.95 7.79 28.33
CA LYS A 15 -9.94 7.46 27.31
C LYS A 15 -9.40 6.04 27.46
N SER A 16 -9.06 5.64 28.68
CA SER A 16 -8.60 4.28 28.99
C SER A 16 -9.67 3.22 28.66
N LEU A 17 -10.94 3.52 28.94
CA LEU A 17 -12.05 2.66 28.57
C LEU A 17 -12.17 2.52 27.04
N ILE A 18 -12.09 3.64 26.31
CA ILE A 18 -12.14 3.64 24.84
C ILE A 18 -10.99 2.81 24.27
N ASP A 19 -9.78 2.98 24.79
CA ASP A 19 -8.60 2.22 24.38
C ASP A 19 -8.82 0.72 24.60
N THR A 20 -9.30 0.33 25.78
CA THR A 20 -9.62 -1.06 26.12
C THR A 20 -10.69 -1.64 25.19
N LEU A 21 -11.80 -0.93 25.00
CA LEU A 21 -12.89 -1.41 24.13
C LEU A 21 -12.46 -1.50 22.67
N TYR A 22 -11.66 -0.56 22.21
CA TYR A 22 -11.15 -0.54 20.85
C TYR A 22 -10.22 -1.74 20.56
N HIS A 23 -9.37 -2.14 21.52
CA HIS A 23 -8.39 -3.21 21.32
C HIS A 23 -8.94 -4.62 21.62
N HIS A 24 -9.91 -4.74 22.53
CA HIS A 24 -10.35 -6.03 23.05
C HIS A 24 -11.80 -6.40 22.67
N SER A 25 -12.44 -5.60 21.82
CA SER A 25 -13.80 -5.90 21.34
C SER A 25 -13.95 -5.54 19.85
N ASP A 26 -14.88 -6.21 19.17
CA ASP A 26 -15.28 -5.88 17.79
C ASP A 26 -16.35 -4.79 17.72
N LEU A 27 -16.42 -3.92 18.75
CA LEU A 27 -17.42 -2.89 18.84
C LEU A 27 -17.20 -1.76 17.83
N SER A 28 -18.27 -1.26 17.22
CA SER A 28 -18.23 -0.07 16.39
C SER A 28 -17.97 1.19 17.23
N VAL A 29 -17.51 2.27 16.58
CA VAL A 29 -17.29 3.57 17.25
C VAL A 29 -18.56 4.07 17.95
N GLU A 30 -19.74 3.82 17.37
CA GLU A 30 -21.04 4.17 17.94
C GLU A 30 -21.28 3.40 19.24
N SER A 31 -20.98 2.10 19.26
CA SER A 31 -21.14 1.25 20.45
C SER A 31 -20.17 1.65 21.57
N ILE A 32 -18.91 1.98 21.20
CA ILE A 32 -17.91 2.49 22.14
C ILE A 32 -18.35 3.87 22.70
N SER A 33 -18.90 4.74 21.84
CA SER A 33 -19.45 6.06 22.22
C SER A 33 -20.52 5.93 23.30
N TYR A 34 -21.44 5.00 23.12
CA TYR A 34 -22.49 4.74 24.10
C TYR A 34 -21.94 4.24 25.46
N GLN A 35 -20.98 3.29 25.43
CA GLN A 35 -20.38 2.73 26.64
C GLN A 35 -19.48 3.72 27.40
N ALA A 36 -18.79 4.60 26.68
CA ALA A 36 -17.92 5.62 27.24
C ALA A 36 -18.67 6.88 27.67
N ASP A 37 -19.96 6.99 27.36
CA ASP A 37 -20.76 8.19 27.59
C ASP A 37 -20.06 9.45 27.02
N MET A 38 -19.71 9.35 25.71
CA MET A 38 -19.06 10.42 24.96
C MET A 38 -19.67 10.51 23.57
N SER A 39 -19.60 11.68 22.94
CA SER A 39 -20.08 11.81 21.56
C SER A 39 -19.26 10.99 20.58
N ILE A 40 -19.89 10.49 19.50
CA ILE A 40 -19.22 9.74 18.41
C ILE A 40 -17.99 10.50 17.89
N LYS A 41 -18.10 11.83 17.72
CA LYS A 41 -17.01 12.69 17.26
C LYS A 41 -15.80 12.69 18.21
N GLN A 42 -16.05 12.70 19.52
CA GLN A 42 -14.98 12.64 20.53
C GLN A 42 -14.31 11.28 20.55
N VAL A 43 -15.10 10.20 20.51
CA VAL A 43 -14.58 8.83 20.46
C VAL A 43 -13.78 8.61 19.17
N GLN A 44 -14.29 9.05 18.02
CA GLN A 44 -13.57 8.97 16.76
C GLN A 44 -12.20 9.67 16.83
N GLY A 45 -12.16 10.88 17.41
CA GLY A 45 -10.90 11.61 17.58
C GLY A 45 -9.89 10.92 18.51
N ILE A 46 -10.35 10.16 19.50
CA ILE A 46 -9.49 9.36 20.39
C ILE A 46 -8.99 8.12 19.63
N VAL A 47 -9.88 7.40 18.96
CA VAL A 47 -9.54 6.22 18.15
C VAL A 47 -8.54 6.57 17.04
N ASP A 48 -8.70 7.72 16.38
CA ASP A 48 -7.76 8.17 15.34
C ASP A 48 -6.37 8.47 15.92
N LYS A 49 -6.29 8.99 17.14
CA LYS A 49 -5.01 9.19 17.85
C LYS A 49 -4.36 7.87 18.25
N ILE A 50 -5.14 6.91 18.76
CA ILE A 50 -4.65 5.56 19.08
C ILE A 50 -4.07 4.92 17.81
N ARG A 51 -4.83 4.92 16.72
CA ARG A 51 -4.37 4.37 15.42
C ARG A 51 -3.09 5.03 14.92
N LYS A 52 -2.99 6.35 15.07
CA LYS A 52 -1.79 7.10 14.66
C LYS A 52 -0.57 6.72 15.49
N ASN A 53 -0.74 6.57 16.82
CA ASN A 53 0.36 6.17 17.70
C ASN A 53 0.80 4.73 17.42
N GLU A 54 -0.15 3.80 17.28
CA GLU A 54 0.15 2.42 16.90
C GLU A 54 0.90 2.34 15.57
N ALA A 55 0.47 3.10 14.56
CA ALA A 55 1.15 3.16 13.28
C ALA A 55 2.58 3.70 13.41
N LEU A 56 2.80 4.68 14.29
CA LEU A 56 4.13 5.21 14.56
C LEU A 56 5.01 4.19 15.27
N ASP A 57 4.50 3.49 16.28
CA ASP A 57 5.23 2.46 17.02
C ASP A 57 5.62 1.28 16.12
N VAL A 58 4.71 0.88 15.23
CA VAL A 58 4.99 -0.15 14.22
C VAL A 58 6.04 0.33 13.22
N LEU A 59 5.96 1.59 12.76
CA LEU A 59 6.94 2.16 11.84
C LEU A 59 8.33 2.22 12.51
N VAL A 60 8.41 2.65 13.77
CA VAL A 60 9.66 2.68 14.55
C VAL A 60 10.23 1.29 14.72
N SER A 61 9.40 0.28 15.00
CA SER A 61 9.86 -1.09 15.23
C SER A 61 10.21 -1.86 13.94
N HIS A 62 9.53 -1.56 12.81
CA HIS A 62 9.65 -2.31 11.57
C HIS A 62 10.24 -1.49 10.41
N GLY A 63 10.31 -0.17 10.54
CA GLY A 63 10.79 0.75 9.50
C GLY A 63 12.18 0.41 8.98
N ASN A 64 13.08 -0.02 9.86
CA ASN A 64 14.46 -0.44 9.55
C ASN A 64 14.57 -1.80 8.84
N THR A 65 13.46 -2.49 8.59
CA THR A 65 13.50 -3.79 7.89
C THR A 65 13.88 -3.61 6.43
N PRO A 66 14.90 -4.35 5.91
CA PRO A 66 15.23 -4.32 4.49
C PRO A 66 14.06 -4.78 3.61
N VAL A 67 13.82 -4.08 2.50
CA VAL A 67 12.69 -4.34 1.60
C VAL A 67 12.72 -5.73 0.96
N GLU A 68 13.89 -6.35 0.86
CA GLU A 68 14.05 -7.72 0.36
C GLU A 68 13.29 -8.77 1.18
N LYS A 69 12.97 -8.48 2.45
CA LYS A 69 12.20 -9.38 3.32
C LYS A 69 10.70 -9.35 3.04
N ILE A 70 10.22 -8.28 2.41
CA ILE A 70 8.78 -8.08 2.18
C ILE A 70 8.40 -8.02 0.69
N MET A 71 9.37 -7.87 -0.21
CA MET A 71 9.12 -7.78 -1.65
C MET A 71 8.61 -9.10 -2.23
N THR A 72 7.80 -9.00 -3.27
CA THR A 72 7.47 -10.14 -4.14
C THR A 72 8.65 -10.44 -5.07
N LYS A 73 9.20 -11.65 -5.00
CA LYS A 73 10.41 -12.05 -5.77
C LYS A 73 10.10 -12.37 -7.24
N VAL A 74 8.86 -12.75 -7.56
CA VAL A 74 8.47 -13.07 -8.93
C VAL A 74 8.08 -11.79 -9.65
N VAL A 75 8.95 -11.30 -10.54
CA VAL A 75 8.71 -10.09 -11.33
C VAL A 75 8.56 -10.45 -12.80
N VAL A 76 7.47 -9.98 -13.38
CA VAL A 76 7.25 -10.14 -14.84
C VAL A 76 7.85 -8.93 -15.55
N SER A 77 8.71 -9.20 -16.53
CA SER A 77 9.34 -8.17 -17.38
C SER A 77 9.06 -8.42 -18.85
N LEU A 78 9.22 -7.37 -19.66
CA LEU A 78 9.02 -7.43 -21.10
C LEU A 78 9.97 -6.45 -21.81
N GLU A 79 10.53 -6.87 -22.95
CA GLU A 79 11.43 -6.04 -23.74
C GLU A 79 10.74 -4.81 -24.33
N SER A 80 11.49 -3.73 -24.41
CA SER A 80 11.02 -2.41 -24.86
C SER A 80 10.59 -2.38 -26.34
N SER A 81 11.03 -3.34 -27.14
CA SER A 81 10.61 -3.54 -28.52
C SER A 81 9.21 -4.14 -28.66
N LYS A 82 8.68 -4.79 -27.62
CA LYS A 82 7.33 -5.34 -27.58
C LYS A 82 6.29 -4.22 -27.44
N THR A 83 5.03 -4.55 -27.72
CA THR A 83 3.95 -3.58 -27.79
C THR A 83 3.19 -3.46 -26.45
N VAL A 84 2.41 -2.39 -26.31
CA VAL A 84 1.48 -2.21 -25.18
C VAL A 84 0.45 -3.34 -25.16
N TYR A 85 0.02 -3.83 -26.33
CA TYR A 85 -0.87 -4.98 -26.44
C TYR A 85 -0.23 -6.26 -25.86
N ASP A 86 1.04 -6.53 -26.16
CA ASP A 86 1.76 -7.68 -25.60
C ASP A 86 1.85 -7.57 -24.06
N ALA A 87 2.11 -6.35 -23.56
CA ALA A 87 2.14 -6.10 -22.12
C ALA A 87 0.77 -6.38 -21.47
N SER A 88 -0.33 -5.93 -22.07
CA SER A 88 -1.68 -6.16 -21.56
C SER A 88 -2.02 -7.66 -21.49
N LYS A 89 -1.67 -8.42 -22.52
CA LYS A 89 -1.83 -9.88 -22.52
C LYS A 89 -1.02 -10.55 -21.43
N LEU A 90 0.24 -10.14 -21.26
CA LEU A 90 1.13 -10.72 -20.27
C LEU A 90 0.68 -10.39 -18.84
N MET A 91 0.19 -9.15 -18.59
CA MET A 91 -0.41 -8.77 -17.31
C MET A 91 -1.65 -9.61 -16.96
N THR A 92 -2.51 -9.86 -17.96
CA THR A 92 -3.71 -10.68 -17.76
C THR A 92 -3.36 -12.13 -17.49
N LYS A 93 -2.46 -12.70 -18.31
CA LYS A 93 -2.00 -14.11 -18.16
C LYS A 93 -1.39 -14.37 -16.78
N ASN A 94 -0.53 -13.46 -16.31
CA ASN A 94 0.17 -13.61 -15.03
C ASN A 94 -0.58 -13.00 -13.84
N ARG A 95 -1.79 -12.42 -14.05
CA ARG A 95 -2.59 -11.76 -13.03
C ARG A 95 -1.84 -10.66 -12.28
N VAL A 96 -0.95 -9.94 -12.95
CA VAL A 96 -0.18 -8.83 -12.39
C VAL A 96 -0.70 -7.48 -12.84
N GLY A 97 -0.46 -6.43 -12.04
CA GLY A 97 -0.90 -5.07 -12.34
C GLY A 97 0.18 -4.17 -12.92
N SER A 98 1.40 -4.70 -13.15
CA SER A 98 2.52 -3.96 -13.72
C SER A 98 3.57 -4.91 -14.29
N LEU A 99 4.39 -4.41 -15.22
CA LEU A 99 5.56 -5.11 -15.78
C LEU A 99 6.75 -4.17 -15.74
N VAL A 100 7.93 -4.72 -15.50
CA VAL A 100 9.18 -3.99 -15.70
C VAL A 100 9.53 -4.04 -17.18
N VAL A 101 9.83 -2.89 -17.77
CA VAL A 101 10.26 -2.80 -19.17
C VAL A 101 11.78 -2.85 -19.20
N THR A 102 12.30 -3.76 -20.01
CA THR A 102 13.74 -3.96 -20.18
C THR A 102 14.21 -3.53 -21.58
N SER A 103 15.47 -3.20 -21.67
CA SER A 103 16.17 -3.03 -22.95
C SER A 103 17.52 -3.73 -22.87
N LYS A 104 17.73 -4.70 -23.75
CA LYS A 104 18.94 -5.56 -23.73
C LYS A 104 19.17 -6.16 -22.33
N GLY A 105 18.08 -6.61 -21.70
CA GLY A 105 18.10 -7.21 -20.37
C GLY A 105 18.24 -6.23 -19.20
N LYS A 106 18.45 -4.92 -19.43
CA LYS A 106 18.53 -3.90 -18.38
C LYS A 106 17.15 -3.29 -18.12
N PRO A 107 16.72 -3.12 -16.86
CA PRO A 107 15.45 -2.46 -16.52
C PRO A 107 15.54 -0.96 -16.84
N ILE A 108 14.59 -0.45 -17.64
CA ILE A 108 14.60 0.94 -18.12
C ILE A 108 13.32 1.70 -17.74
N GLY A 109 12.25 1.01 -17.41
CA GLY A 109 10.95 1.62 -17.11
C GLY A 109 9.98 0.63 -16.51
N ILE A 110 8.79 1.12 -16.22
CA ILE A 110 7.66 0.34 -15.72
C ILE A 110 6.41 0.72 -16.51
N ILE A 111 5.53 -0.26 -16.72
CA ILE A 111 4.19 -0.05 -17.24
C ILE A 111 3.17 -0.67 -16.27
N THR A 112 2.09 0.05 -15.99
CA THR A 112 1.01 -0.40 -15.11
C THR A 112 -0.33 -0.46 -15.87
N LYS A 113 -1.31 -1.16 -15.31
CA LYS A 113 -2.70 -1.13 -15.82
C LYS A 113 -3.25 0.29 -15.92
N GLY A 114 -2.91 1.16 -14.93
CA GLY A 114 -3.33 2.56 -14.95
C GLY A 114 -2.75 3.36 -16.12
N ASP A 115 -1.51 3.06 -16.53
CA ASP A 115 -0.90 3.72 -17.69
C ASP A 115 -1.60 3.30 -18.98
N ILE A 116 -1.95 2.01 -19.11
CA ILE A 116 -2.70 1.51 -20.27
C ILE A 116 -4.08 2.19 -20.34
N VAL A 117 -4.81 2.27 -19.22
CA VAL A 117 -6.12 2.95 -19.17
C VAL A 117 -6.00 4.43 -19.55
N LYS A 118 -5.01 5.14 -18.99
CA LYS A 118 -4.73 6.54 -19.36
C LYS A 118 -4.33 6.68 -20.85
N GLY A 119 -3.63 5.70 -21.37
CA GLY A 119 -3.23 5.67 -22.77
C GLY A 119 -4.42 5.55 -23.72
N VAL A 120 -5.45 4.78 -23.37
CA VAL A 120 -6.68 4.67 -24.18
C VAL A 120 -7.33 6.03 -24.42
N SER A 121 -7.31 6.91 -23.41
CA SER A 121 -7.92 8.25 -23.52
C SER A 121 -7.03 9.29 -24.23
N LYS A 122 -5.74 8.99 -24.42
CA LYS A 122 -4.76 9.94 -24.97
C LYS A 122 -4.32 9.65 -26.39
N PHE A 123 -4.38 8.39 -26.79
CA PHE A 123 -3.84 7.95 -28.08
C PHE A 123 -4.97 7.39 -28.94
N ASP A 124 -5.20 8.02 -30.07
CA ASP A 124 -6.09 7.53 -31.14
C ASP A 124 -5.37 6.53 -32.06
N VAL A 125 -4.57 5.62 -31.46
CA VAL A 125 -3.79 4.63 -32.16
C VAL A 125 -3.89 3.26 -31.52
N SER A 126 -3.73 2.23 -32.32
CA SER A 126 -3.79 0.86 -31.83
C SER A 126 -2.60 0.53 -30.91
N PHE A 127 -2.87 0.00 -29.73
CA PHE A 127 -1.83 -0.51 -28.82
C PHE A 127 -1.01 -1.68 -29.39
N LYS A 128 -1.41 -2.25 -30.52
CA LYS A 128 -0.64 -3.24 -31.25
C LYS A 128 0.58 -2.63 -31.96
N THR A 129 0.60 -1.32 -32.17
CA THR A 129 1.67 -0.61 -32.88
C THR A 129 2.58 0.20 -31.97
N ILE A 130 2.15 0.50 -30.73
CA ILE A 130 2.94 1.30 -29.80
C ILE A 130 3.92 0.41 -29.04
N SER A 131 5.23 0.68 -29.20
CA SER A 131 6.28 -0.03 -28.45
C SER A 131 6.32 0.40 -26.98
N LEU A 132 6.67 -0.52 -26.09
CA LEU A 132 6.85 -0.25 -24.67
C LEU A 132 7.96 0.78 -24.41
N GLY A 133 8.99 0.81 -25.25
CA GLY A 133 10.06 1.79 -25.15
C GLY A 133 9.58 3.24 -25.28
N LYS A 134 8.48 3.48 -26.00
CA LYS A 134 7.85 4.81 -26.13
C LYS A 134 6.77 5.06 -25.07
N PHE A 135 6.15 4.01 -24.54
CA PHE A 135 4.97 4.11 -23.70
C PHE A 135 5.25 4.02 -22.19
N ALA A 136 6.27 3.25 -21.80
CA ALA A 136 6.59 3.02 -20.39
C ALA A 136 6.99 4.31 -19.65
N THR A 137 6.63 4.39 -18.38
CA THR A 137 7.09 5.45 -17.49
C THR A 137 8.60 5.34 -17.28
N ARG A 138 9.31 6.42 -17.61
CA ARG A 138 10.78 6.54 -17.48
C ARG A 138 11.15 7.93 -16.95
N PRO A 139 12.33 8.11 -16.27
CA PRO A 139 13.25 7.05 -15.87
C PRO A 139 12.62 6.09 -14.86
N LEU A 140 13.15 4.86 -14.78
CA LEU A 140 12.70 3.88 -13.80
C LEU A 140 13.10 4.32 -12.39
N ILE A 141 12.10 4.53 -11.54
CA ILE A 141 12.30 4.69 -10.09
C ILE A 141 12.29 3.29 -9.48
N TYR A 142 13.29 2.97 -8.69
CA TYR A 142 13.49 1.64 -8.10
C TYR A 142 14.05 1.74 -6.69
N ALA A 143 13.95 0.67 -5.95
CA ALA A 143 14.58 0.51 -4.64
C ALA A 143 15.76 -0.45 -4.73
N SER A 144 16.79 -0.25 -3.90
CA SER A 144 17.81 -1.27 -3.63
C SER A 144 17.24 -2.32 -2.67
N SER A 145 17.68 -3.58 -2.77
CA SER A 145 17.23 -4.67 -1.88
C SER A 145 17.49 -4.40 -0.40
N ARG A 146 18.53 -3.61 -0.11
CA ARG A 146 18.93 -3.25 1.26
C ARG A 146 18.23 -2.00 1.81
N GLN A 147 17.55 -1.23 0.98
CA GLN A 147 16.77 -0.08 1.47
C GLN A 147 15.70 -0.54 2.45
N THR A 148 15.45 0.30 3.45
CA THR A 148 14.48 -0.01 4.49
C THR A 148 13.04 0.21 4.02
N VAL A 149 12.09 -0.38 4.73
CA VAL A 149 10.65 -0.17 4.52
C VAL A 149 10.30 1.31 4.61
N GLU A 150 10.92 2.04 5.55
CA GLU A 150 10.72 3.48 5.72
C GLU A 150 11.21 4.26 4.50
N GLU A 151 12.45 4.07 4.06
CA GLU A 151 13.04 4.72 2.88
C GLU A 151 12.23 4.45 1.60
N VAL A 152 11.75 3.22 1.44
CA VAL A 152 10.91 2.83 0.30
C VAL A 152 9.54 3.48 0.36
N SER A 153 8.96 3.62 1.57
CA SER A 153 7.70 4.33 1.77
C SER A 153 7.83 5.81 1.41
N GLU A 154 8.89 6.46 1.87
CA GLU A 154 9.20 7.87 1.51
C GLU A 154 9.39 8.04 0.00
N LEU A 155 10.12 7.11 -0.64
CA LEU A 155 10.34 7.13 -2.08
C LEU A 155 9.02 7.02 -2.87
N MET A 156 8.10 6.18 -2.40
CA MET A 156 6.75 6.06 -2.99
C MET A 156 5.93 7.35 -2.81
N ILE A 157 5.95 7.94 -1.62
CA ILE A 157 5.23 9.19 -1.31
C ILE A 157 5.78 10.35 -2.14
N LYS A 158 7.09 10.56 -2.12
CA LYS A 158 7.78 11.63 -2.85
C LYS A 158 7.46 11.60 -4.34
N ASN A 159 7.43 10.42 -4.94
CA ASN A 159 7.22 10.24 -6.37
C ASN A 159 5.74 9.98 -6.74
N ARG A 160 4.83 9.93 -5.76
CA ARG A 160 3.40 9.61 -5.95
C ARG A 160 3.18 8.29 -6.70
N ILE A 161 4.00 7.28 -6.38
CA ILE A 161 3.93 5.94 -6.95
C ILE A 161 3.61 4.90 -5.88
N ARG A 162 3.04 3.78 -6.29
CA ARG A 162 2.60 2.71 -5.39
C ARG A 162 3.27 1.36 -5.65
N LYS A 163 4.27 1.36 -6.53
CA LYS A 163 5.01 0.15 -6.92
C LYS A 163 6.43 0.54 -7.26
N LEU A 164 7.39 -0.19 -6.70
CA LEU A 164 8.82 -0.01 -6.94
C LEU A 164 9.45 -1.35 -7.29
N PRO A 165 10.04 -1.50 -8.47
CA PRO A 165 10.96 -2.59 -8.73
C PRO A 165 12.12 -2.53 -7.73
N VAL A 166 12.56 -3.69 -7.27
CA VAL A 166 13.75 -3.82 -6.42
C VAL A 166 14.89 -4.31 -7.29
N ILE A 167 15.99 -3.55 -7.30
CA ILE A 167 17.15 -3.82 -8.15
C ILE A 167 18.36 -4.12 -7.27
N GLN A 168 19.09 -5.17 -7.64
CA GLN A 168 20.37 -5.54 -7.05
C GLN A 168 21.34 -5.87 -8.19
N GLN A 169 22.53 -5.26 -8.16
CA GLN A 169 23.57 -5.46 -9.17
C GLN A 169 23.05 -5.30 -10.62
N GLY A 170 22.17 -4.30 -10.86
CA GLY A 170 21.59 -4.00 -12.15
C GLY A 170 20.48 -4.95 -12.62
N LYS A 171 20.11 -5.96 -11.83
CA LYS A 171 19.05 -6.94 -12.12
C LYS A 171 17.84 -6.70 -11.25
N VAL A 172 16.64 -6.89 -11.78
CA VAL A 172 15.40 -6.87 -11.01
C VAL A 172 15.32 -8.14 -10.18
N VAL A 173 15.30 -7.99 -8.87
CA VAL A 173 15.23 -9.11 -7.91
C VAL A 173 13.88 -9.20 -7.20
N GLY A 174 13.05 -8.17 -7.33
CA GLY A 174 11.72 -8.15 -6.72
C GLY A 174 10.91 -6.93 -7.14
N ILE A 175 9.70 -6.86 -6.61
CA ILE A 175 8.84 -5.68 -6.67
C ILE A 175 8.18 -5.50 -5.31
N VAL A 176 8.13 -4.28 -4.81
CA VAL A 176 7.41 -3.93 -3.60
C VAL A 176 6.29 -2.96 -3.94
N THR A 177 5.13 -3.13 -3.31
CA THR A 177 3.95 -2.29 -3.52
C THR A 177 3.51 -1.64 -2.22
N ALA A 178 2.72 -0.56 -2.31
CA ALA A 178 2.10 0.06 -1.14
C ALA A 178 1.23 -0.93 -0.34
N THR A 179 0.67 -1.96 -0.99
CA THR A 179 -0.08 -3.02 -0.31
C THR A 179 0.85 -3.90 0.53
N ASP A 180 2.03 -4.25 0.02
CA ASP A 180 3.02 -5.05 0.77
C ASP A 180 3.49 -4.29 2.02
N LEU A 181 3.74 -2.96 1.87
CA LEU A 181 4.07 -2.08 2.99
C LEU A 181 2.93 -2.03 4.02
N ALA A 182 1.69 -1.81 3.58
CA ALA A 182 0.53 -1.76 4.46
C ALA A 182 0.31 -3.08 5.21
N MET A 183 0.49 -4.22 4.53
CA MET A 183 0.37 -5.55 5.16
C MET A 183 1.49 -5.80 6.18
N PHE A 184 2.71 -5.36 5.88
CA PHE A 184 3.86 -5.53 6.76
C PHE A 184 3.78 -4.64 8.01
N LEU A 185 3.32 -3.39 7.84
CA LEU A 185 3.16 -2.41 8.91
C LEU A 185 1.85 -2.55 9.69
N SER A 186 0.97 -3.47 9.31
CA SER A 186 -0.29 -3.68 10.03
C SER A 186 -0.02 -4.36 11.38
N PRO A 187 -0.31 -3.71 12.51
CA PRO A 187 0.16 -4.13 13.84
C PRO A 187 -0.46 -5.41 14.36
N THR A 188 -1.46 -5.96 13.74
CA THR A 188 -2.07 -7.22 14.17
C THR A 188 -2.81 -7.92 13.04
N ARG A 189 -2.71 -9.23 13.00
CA ARG A 189 -3.75 -10.13 12.51
C ARG A 189 -5.03 -9.91 13.36
N ARG A 190 -5.69 -8.75 13.25
CA ARG A 190 -7.10 -8.69 13.59
C ARG A 190 -7.82 -9.45 12.49
N PRO A 191 -8.51 -10.57 12.78
CA PRO A 191 -9.20 -11.35 11.75
C PRO A 191 -10.08 -10.48 10.85
N GLY A 192 -10.76 -9.46 11.41
CA GLY A 192 -11.62 -8.54 10.67
C GLY A 192 -10.90 -7.55 9.74
N LEU A 193 -9.68 -7.10 10.06
CA LEU A 193 -8.96 -6.13 9.22
C LEU A 193 -8.29 -6.81 8.02
N THR A 194 -7.77 -8.02 8.24
CA THR A 194 -7.22 -8.86 7.16
C THR A 194 -8.32 -9.27 6.20
N GLU A 195 -9.52 -9.59 6.69
CA GLU A 195 -10.70 -9.87 5.88
C GLU A 195 -11.21 -8.63 5.15
N SER A 196 -11.23 -7.46 5.78
CA SER A 196 -11.65 -6.21 5.12
C SER A 196 -10.67 -5.78 4.04
N ILE A 197 -9.36 -5.90 4.25
CA ILE A 197 -8.34 -5.62 3.23
C ILE A 197 -8.38 -6.68 2.12
N LEU A 198 -8.52 -7.97 2.47
CA LEU A 198 -8.74 -9.05 1.52
C LEU A 198 -10.07 -8.85 0.77
N HIS A 199 -11.13 -8.39 1.43
CA HIS A 199 -12.42 -8.11 0.78
C HIS A 199 -12.35 -6.93 -0.19
N VAL A 200 -11.61 -5.87 0.11
CA VAL A 200 -11.34 -4.77 -0.82
C VAL A 200 -10.48 -5.22 -2.00
N ILE A 201 -9.46 -6.05 -1.75
CA ILE A 201 -8.59 -6.60 -2.79
C ILE A 201 -9.32 -7.65 -3.63
N THR A 202 -10.22 -8.46 -3.03
CA THR A 202 -10.99 -9.51 -3.71
C THR A 202 -12.28 -9.00 -4.35
N ARG A 203 -12.88 -7.91 -3.86
CA ARG A 203 -14.05 -7.27 -4.52
C ARG A 203 -13.74 -6.74 -5.93
N GLU A 204 -12.50 -6.39 -6.21
CA GLU A 204 -12.07 -6.19 -7.60
C GLU A 204 -12.12 -7.48 -8.44
N LYS A 205 -12.07 -8.67 -7.82
CA LYS A 205 -12.15 -9.96 -8.52
C LYS A 205 -13.59 -10.46 -8.73
N SER A 206 -14.55 -10.04 -7.90
CA SER A 206 -15.93 -10.55 -7.93
C SER A 206 -16.90 -9.73 -8.79
N ARG A 207 -16.48 -8.56 -9.30
CA ARG A 207 -17.26 -7.76 -10.25
C ARG A 207 -17.06 -8.15 -11.73
N LYS A 208 -16.48 -9.33 -11.99
CA LYS A 208 -16.36 -9.92 -13.33
C LYS A 208 -16.88 -11.35 -13.31
N LYS A 209 -18.19 -11.47 -13.20
CA LYS A 209 -18.99 -12.55 -13.79
C LYS A 209 -20.21 -11.92 -14.46
#